data_ef20a500fa485953b00f2fb71b002925
#
_entry.id   ef20a500fa485953b00f2fb71b002925
#
_cell.length_a   1.000
_cell.length_b   1.000
_cell.length_c   1.000
_cell.angle_alpha   90.00
_cell.angle_beta   90.00
_cell.angle_gamma   90.00
#
_symmetry.space_group_name_H-M   'P 1'
#
loop_
_entity.id
_entity.type
_entity.pdbx_description
1 polymer ?
#
loop_
_entity_poly.entity_id
_entity_poly.type
_entity_poly.pdbx_seq_one_letter_code
_entity_poly.pdbx_strand_id
1 'polypeptide(L)'
;MSGNSNVEILRGDPKKAINKLAYPIIGSLLLVMLNNIIDSVWVAGLGSDPLAAIGYITPLFMILVGVGNGIGAGANSLISRFIGAKDKKGADSATAHSLILSIIISIGFMVLFIAILDPILKIMGASEVLNYCKEYGVVLFIWTFSLIIPTIIGGIFRAEGDVNRATLPLAVTAIANMILDPIFIYGLNQGLAGAALATGIAGLIGLLMQIYWIYVKKNTYLSYSLKNFKNNMKMYADILAVGIPASLEQLIMAILAIIVNFLLTVVAGTTAVAVYTAGWRIISVGIIPAVGVGTAAVTVAGVSYGARNYDKIKTTVRYAVKLGFIVSLITCILIHVFAGQIAYIFSYSSNSSQLAPLITKFLQLMCLFVLFVPFGATAANVFQGLGKGTVSLGLTIIREFILVLLFACLFAFPLGLGEIGVYIGMLAGGFIGSIITYIIIEIYVKHLIRGQKHGA
;
A
#
# COMPACT_ATOMS: atom_id res chain seq x y z
N MET A 1 -15.16 -10.92 -19.85
CA MET A 1 -14.96 -12.33 -19.41
C MET A 1 -15.90 -12.58 -18.26
N SER A 2 -16.55 -13.74 -18.20
CA SER A 2 -17.46 -14.07 -17.08
C SER A 2 -16.66 -14.29 -15.80
N GLY A 3 -17.24 -14.02 -14.62
CA GLY A 3 -16.57 -14.19 -13.31
C GLY A 3 -16.00 -15.61 -13.11
N ASN A 4 -16.64 -16.63 -13.69
CA ASN A 4 -16.14 -18.01 -13.68
C ASN A 4 -14.78 -18.17 -14.37
N SER A 5 -14.55 -17.51 -15.53
CA SER A 5 -13.27 -17.57 -16.25
C SER A 5 -12.10 -16.99 -15.45
N ASN A 6 -12.35 -15.95 -14.64
CA ASN A 6 -11.33 -15.37 -13.79
C ASN A 6 -10.92 -16.32 -12.67
N VAL A 7 -11.89 -16.94 -12.01
CA VAL A 7 -11.68 -17.93 -10.95
C VAL A 7 -10.95 -19.18 -11.47
N GLU A 8 -11.26 -19.64 -12.69
CA GLU A 8 -10.54 -20.76 -13.31
C GLU A 8 -9.05 -20.46 -13.52
N ILE A 9 -8.70 -19.22 -13.93
CA ILE A 9 -7.31 -18.82 -14.06
C ILE A 9 -6.60 -18.83 -12.70
N LEU A 10 -7.27 -18.35 -11.64
CA LEU A 10 -6.70 -18.37 -10.27
C LEU A 10 -6.45 -19.80 -9.76
N ARG A 11 -7.36 -20.74 -10.08
CA ARG A 11 -7.22 -22.16 -9.71
C ARG A 11 -6.24 -22.91 -10.62
N GLY A 12 -5.91 -22.34 -11.79
CA GLY A 12 -5.01 -22.91 -12.78
C GLY A 12 -3.53 -22.75 -12.46
N ASP A 13 -2.75 -22.26 -13.43
CA ASP A 13 -1.32 -22.02 -13.30
C ASP A 13 -1.04 -20.73 -12.49
N PRO A 14 -0.32 -20.82 -11.36
CA PRO A 14 0.04 -19.66 -10.54
C PRO A 14 0.78 -18.56 -11.31
N LYS A 15 1.62 -18.91 -12.27
CA LYS A 15 2.40 -17.94 -13.05
C LYS A 15 1.49 -17.08 -13.92
N LYS A 16 0.53 -17.71 -14.61
CA LYS A 16 -0.46 -16.99 -15.43
C LYS A 16 -1.35 -16.11 -14.55
N ALA A 17 -1.76 -16.61 -13.39
CA ALA A 17 -2.57 -15.87 -12.44
C ALA A 17 -1.83 -14.62 -11.90
N ILE A 18 -0.57 -14.75 -11.49
CA ILE A 18 0.26 -13.62 -11.03
C ILE A 18 0.39 -12.57 -12.12
N ASN A 19 0.77 -12.96 -13.34
CA ASN A 19 0.93 -12.01 -14.43
C ASN A 19 -0.36 -11.25 -14.74
N LYS A 20 -1.51 -11.96 -14.79
CA LYS A 20 -2.80 -11.34 -15.05
C LYS A 20 -3.17 -10.31 -13.98
N LEU A 21 -2.87 -10.59 -12.71
CA LEU A 21 -3.18 -9.68 -11.61
C LEU A 21 -2.17 -8.54 -11.48
N ALA A 22 -0.87 -8.83 -11.62
CA ALA A 22 0.20 -7.88 -11.29
C ALA A 22 0.22 -6.67 -12.23
N TYR A 23 0.12 -6.86 -13.55
CA TYR A 23 0.26 -5.75 -14.50
C TYR A 23 -0.78 -4.64 -14.32
N PRO A 24 -2.09 -4.91 -14.19
CA PRO A 24 -3.07 -3.86 -13.94
C PRO A 24 -2.89 -3.21 -12.55
N ILE A 25 -2.49 -3.97 -11.53
CA ILE A 25 -2.20 -3.43 -10.19
C ILE A 25 -1.04 -2.44 -10.26
N ILE A 26 0.07 -2.80 -10.91
CA ILE A 26 1.22 -1.90 -11.10
C ILE A 26 0.79 -0.63 -11.80
N GLY A 27 0.06 -0.74 -12.91
CA GLY A 27 -0.42 0.43 -13.66
C GLY A 27 -1.29 1.36 -12.83
N SER A 28 -2.22 0.83 -12.03
CA SER A 28 -3.06 1.65 -11.16
C SER A 28 -2.30 2.32 -10.03
N LEU A 29 -1.33 1.63 -9.42
CA LEU A 29 -0.49 2.20 -8.36
C LEU A 29 0.40 3.33 -8.88
N LEU A 30 0.94 3.20 -10.10
CA LEU A 30 1.70 4.27 -10.75
C LEU A 30 0.81 5.50 -11.02
N LEU A 31 -0.44 5.32 -11.46
CA LEU A 31 -1.38 6.42 -11.64
C LEU A 31 -1.72 7.11 -10.32
N VAL A 32 -1.94 6.35 -9.25
CA VAL A 32 -2.16 6.92 -7.90
C VAL A 32 -0.94 7.73 -7.45
N MET A 33 0.27 7.24 -7.71
CA MET A 33 1.49 7.99 -7.36
C MET A 33 1.63 9.28 -8.17
N LEU A 34 1.31 9.24 -9.46
CA LEU A 34 1.27 10.43 -10.31
C LEU A 34 0.24 11.45 -9.81
N ASN A 35 -0.94 10.97 -9.40
CA ASN A 35 -1.97 11.83 -8.81
C ASN A 35 -1.45 12.55 -7.56
N ASN A 36 -0.79 11.84 -6.63
CA ASN A 36 -0.25 12.44 -5.42
C ASN A 36 0.78 13.55 -5.70
N ILE A 37 1.54 13.42 -6.79
CA ILE A 37 2.49 14.46 -7.22
C ILE A 37 1.73 15.67 -7.75
N ILE A 38 0.74 15.47 -8.62
CA ILE A 38 -0.05 16.55 -9.23
C ILE A 38 -0.87 17.30 -8.18
N ASP A 39 -1.52 16.59 -7.25
CA ASP A 39 -2.26 17.17 -6.14
C ASP A 39 -1.35 18.10 -5.30
N SER A 40 -0.13 17.66 -4.99
CA SER A 40 0.84 18.49 -4.28
C SER A 40 1.19 19.79 -5.03
N VAL A 41 1.19 19.77 -6.36
CA VAL A 41 1.45 20.97 -7.18
C VAL A 41 0.27 21.95 -7.10
N TRP A 42 -0.97 21.44 -7.20
CA TRP A 42 -2.15 22.29 -7.09
C TRP A 42 -2.24 22.97 -5.73
N VAL A 43 -2.02 22.23 -4.65
CA VAL A 43 -2.09 22.78 -3.29
C VAL A 43 -0.96 23.77 -3.01
N ALA A 44 0.25 23.55 -3.54
CA ALA A 44 1.37 24.48 -3.39
C ALA A 44 1.05 25.88 -3.92
N GLY A 45 0.15 26.00 -4.89
CA GLY A 45 -0.35 27.27 -5.41
C GLY A 45 -1.19 28.10 -4.44
N LEU A 46 -1.69 27.49 -3.34
CA LEU A 46 -2.49 28.19 -2.32
C LEU A 46 -1.62 28.95 -1.29
N GLY A 47 -0.32 28.67 -1.22
CA GLY A 47 0.61 29.29 -0.28
C GLY A 47 1.15 28.34 0.79
N SER A 48 1.96 28.89 1.70
CA SER A 48 2.69 28.14 2.73
C SER A 48 1.76 27.52 3.79
N ASP A 49 0.78 28.28 4.29
CA ASP A 49 -0.07 27.85 5.40
C ASP A 49 -1.03 26.72 5.02
N PRO A 50 -1.74 26.75 3.87
CA PRO A 50 -2.47 25.62 3.34
C PRO A 50 -1.61 24.36 3.13
N LEU A 51 -0.38 24.54 2.60
CA LEU A 51 0.54 23.43 2.38
C LEU A 51 1.00 22.81 3.71
N ALA A 52 1.27 23.63 4.73
CA ALA A 52 1.59 23.17 6.07
C ALA A 52 0.41 22.41 6.69
N ALA A 53 -0.83 22.91 6.52
CA ALA A 53 -2.03 22.26 7.03
C ALA A 53 -2.20 20.84 6.46
N ILE A 54 -1.99 20.64 5.15
CA ILE A 54 -2.00 19.29 4.56
C ILE A 54 -0.91 18.42 5.19
N GLY A 55 0.27 18.97 5.46
CA GLY A 55 1.34 18.26 6.14
C GLY A 55 0.90 17.66 7.48
N TYR A 56 0.14 18.40 8.28
CA TYR A 56 -0.42 17.93 9.55
C TYR A 56 -1.54 16.89 9.39
N ILE A 57 -2.36 16.98 8.33
CA ILE A 57 -3.45 16.02 8.07
C ILE A 57 -2.95 14.74 7.40
N THR A 58 -1.86 14.80 6.63
CA THR A 58 -1.31 13.66 5.89
C THR A 58 -1.12 12.38 6.73
N PRO A 59 -0.57 12.41 7.96
CA PRO A 59 -0.44 11.20 8.77
C PRO A 59 -1.78 10.54 9.08
N LEU A 60 -2.81 11.33 9.37
CA LEU A 60 -4.17 10.82 9.63
C LEU A 60 -4.79 10.21 8.37
N PHE A 61 -4.57 10.84 7.22
CA PHE A 61 -4.99 10.31 5.92
C PHE A 61 -4.28 8.98 5.60
N MET A 62 -2.97 8.86 5.88
CA MET A 62 -2.23 7.63 5.69
C MET A 62 -2.75 6.48 6.56
N ILE A 63 -3.23 6.77 7.77
CA ILE A 63 -3.91 5.78 8.62
C ILE A 63 -5.18 5.27 7.93
N LEU A 64 -6.02 6.17 7.38
CA LEU A 64 -7.23 5.76 6.64
C LEU A 64 -6.91 4.86 5.45
N VAL A 65 -5.94 5.25 4.64
CA VAL A 65 -5.49 4.47 3.48
C VAL A 65 -4.93 3.12 3.94
N GLY A 66 -4.13 3.11 5.00
CA GLY A 66 -3.57 1.89 5.60
C GLY A 66 -4.65 0.93 6.08
N VAL A 67 -5.68 1.44 6.77
CA VAL A 67 -6.81 0.63 7.23
C VAL A 67 -7.61 0.08 6.06
N GLY A 68 -7.93 0.89 5.06
CA GLY A 68 -8.64 0.45 3.86
C GLY A 68 -7.90 -0.67 3.13
N ASN A 69 -6.59 -0.49 2.89
CA ASN A 69 -5.73 -1.48 2.24
C ASN A 69 -5.60 -2.76 3.07
N GLY A 70 -5.37 -2.63 4.37
CA GLY A 70 -5.21 -3.79 5.26
C GLY A 70 -6.48 -4.62 5.36
N ILE A 71 -7.63 -4.01 5.61
CA ILE A 71 -8.92 -4.73 5.65
C ILE A 71 -9.25 -5.32 4.27
N GLY A 72 -8.93 -4.60 3.19
CA GLY A 72 -9.05 -5.11 1.82
C GLY A 72 -8.16 -6.35 1.57
N ALA A 73 -6.95 -6.39 2.13
CA ALA A 73 -6.08 -7.56 2.10
C ALA A 73 -6.64 -8.72 2.92
N GLY A 74 -7.24 -8.43 4.09
CA GLY A 74 -7.94 -9.42 4.93
C GLY A 74 -9.12 -10.06 4.20
N ALA A 75 -9.98 -9.24 3.59
CA ALA A 75 -11.10 -9.70 2.76
C ALA A 75 -10.60 -10.57 1.58
N ASN A 76 -9.59 -10.08 0.85
CA ASN A 76 -8.96 -10.82 -0.24
C ASN A 76 -8.43 -12.19 0.24
N SER A 77 -7.69 -12.22 1.34
CA SER A 77 -7.11 -13.44 1.90
C SER A 77 -8.19 -14.48 2.26
N LEU A 78 -9.24 -14.09 2.96
CA LEU A 78 -10.29 -15.00 3.39
C LEU A 78 -11.09 -15.52 2.20
N ILE A 79 -11.56 -14.63 1.32
CA ILE A 79 -12.39 -14.98 0.16
C ILE A 79 -11.59 -15.86 -0.82
N SER A 80 -10.32 -15.54 -1.10
CA SER A 80 -9.50 -16.36 -2.01
C SER A 80 -9.27 -17.77 -1.47
N ARG A 81 -9.15 -17.96 -0.16
CA ARG A 81 -9.07 -19.27 0.48
C ARG A 81 -10.37 -20.09 0.26
N PHE A 82 -11.54 -19.48 0.45
CA PHE A 82 -12.82 -20.15 0.15
C PHE A 82 -12.97 -20.48 -1.34
N ILE A 83 -12.55 -19.57 -2.24
CA ILE A 83 -12.54 -19.83 -3.68
C ILE A 83 -11.64 -21.03 -3.99
N GLY A 84 -10.45 -21.10 -3.37
CA GLY A 84 -9.54 -22.25 -3.52
C GLY A 84 -10.16 -23.56 -3.05
N ALA A 85 -10.84 -23.56 -1.91
CA ALA A 85 -11.56 -24.67 -1.33
C ALA A 85 -12.82 -25.07 -2.13
N LYS A 86 -13.20 -24.32 -3.18
CA LYS A 86 -14.45 -24.46 -3.93
C LYS A 86 -15.71 -24.26 -3.07
N ASP A 87 -15.57 -23.62 -1.92
CA ASP A 87 -16.68 -23.25 -1.04
C ASP A 87 -17.28 -21.89 -1.45
N LYS A 88 -18.22 -21.97 -2.38
CA LYS A 88 -18.91 -20.78 -2.90
C LYS A 88 -19.74 -20.07 -1.81
N LYS A 89 -20.38 -20.85 -0.92
CA LYS A 89 -21.22 -20.31 0.15
C LYS A 89 -20.35 -19.55 1.18
N GLY A 90 -19.22 -20.12 1.55
CA GLY A 90 -18.25 -19.47 2.41
C GLY A 90 -17.68 -18.19 1.79
N ALA A 91 -17.35 -18.21 0.50
CA ALA A 91 -16.87 -17.03 -0.23
C ALA A 91 -17.92 -15.91 -0.30
N ASP A 92 -19.20 -16.23 -0.59
CA ASP A 92 -20.30 -15.26 -0.61
C ASP A 92 -20.57 -14.69 0.79
N SER A 93 -20.51 -15.53 1.82
CA SER A 93 -20.66 -15.10 3.22
C SER A 93 -19.51 -14.16 3.62
N ALA A 94 -18.25 -14.50 3.30
CA ALA A 94 -17.11 -13.63 3.58
C ALA A 94 -17.21 -12.29 2.84
N THR A 95 -17.75 -12.28 1.60
CA THR A 95 -18.01 -11.05 0.84
C THR A 95 -19.02 -10.17 1.56
N ALA A 96 -20.15 -10.74 2.01
CA ALA A 96 -21.17 -9.97 2.74
C ALA A 96 -20.62 -9.38 4.06
N HIS A 97 -19.85 -10.17 4.83
CA HIS A 97 -19.20 -9.69 6.05
C HIS A 97 -18.18 -8.59 5.77
N SER A 98 -17.40 -8.69 4.68
CA SER A 98 -16.44 -7.66 4.27
C SER A 98 -17.14 -6.34 3.90
N LEU A 99 -18.29 -6.39 3.23
CA LEU A 99 -19.07 -5.20 2.90
C LEU A 99 -19.63 -4.52 4.16
N ILE A 100 -20.20 -5.28 5.08
CA ILE A 100 -20.70 -4.75 6.35
C ILE A 100 -19.54 -4.13 7.14
N LEU A 101 -18.43 -4.85 7.24
CA LEU A 101 -17.24 -4.37 7.94
C LEU A 101 -16.70 -3.07 7.32
N SER A 102 -16.73 -2.93 5.98
CA SER A 102 -16.30 -1.71 5.30
C SER A 102 -17.14 -0.50 5.69
N ILE A 103 -18.45 -0.66 5.85
CA ILE A 103 -19.37 0.40 6.30
C ILE A 103 -19.11 0.75 7.76
N ILE A 104 -19.00 -0.26 8.64
CA ILE A 104 -18.75 -0.04 10.07
C ILE A 104 -17.43 0.70 10.28
N ILE A 105 -16.37 0.25 9.62
CA ILE A 105 -15.04 0.86 9.74
C ILE A 105 -15.04 2.28 9.18
N SER A 106 -15.65 2.51 8.02
CA SER A 106 -15.67 3.86 7.43
C SER A 106 -16.41 4.87 8.30
N ILE A 107 -17.58 4.49 8.86
CA ILE A 107 -18.32 5.35 9.78
C ILE A 107 -17.54 5.52 11.09
N GLY A 108 -16.96 4.44 11.63
CA GLY A 108 -16.18 4.48 12.86
C GLY A 108 -14.99 5.44 12.76
N PHE A 109 -14.22 5.35 11.68
CA PHE A 109 -13.07 6.26 11.46
C PHE A 109 -13.52 7.69 11.12
N MET A 110 -14.61 7.87 10.39
CA MET A 110 -15.18 9.20 10.16
C MET A 110 -15.49 9.90 11.48
N VAL A 111 -16.28 9.25 12.35
CA VAL A 111 -16.66 9.81 13.65
C VAL A 111 -15.44 10.02 14.55
N LEU A 112 -14.55 9.02 14.61
CA LEU A 112 -13.34 9.08 15.41
C LEU A 112 -12.46 10.27 15.01
N PHE A 113 -12.11 10.39 13.73
CA PHE A 113 -11.19 11.44 13.28
C PHE A 113 -11.79 12.83 13.37
N ILE A 114 -13.07 13.01 13.11
CA ILE A 114 -13.74 14.31 13.34
C ILE A 114 -13.72 14.67 14.83
N ALA A 115 -13.98 13.71 15.72
CA ALA A 115 -14.01 13.95 17.16
C ALA A 115 -12.63 14.29 17.76
N ILE A 116 -11.57 13.61 17.28
CA ILE A 116 -10.21 13.79 17.81
C ILE A 116 -9.36 14.80 17.02
N LEU A 117 -9.88 15.37 15.92
CA LEU A 117 -9.12 16.24 15.03
C LEU A 117 -8.51 17.43 15.77
N ASP A 118 -9.33 18.17 16.50
CA ASP A 118 -8.89 19.38 17.23
C ASP A 118 -7.81 19.07 18.30
N PRO A 119 -8.02 18.11 19.23
CA PRO A 119 -7.00 17.78 20.22
C PRO A 119 -5.72 17.23 19.61
N ILE A 120 -5.80 16.40 18.57
CA ILE A 120 -4.60 15.87 17.90
C ILE A 120 -3.80 17.00 17.24
N LEU A 121 -4.44 17.89 16.50
CA LEU A 121 -3.76 19.01 15.83
C LEU A 121 -3.06 19.93 16.83
N LYS A 122 -3.68 20.18 17.99
CA LYS A 122 -3.05 20.96 19.07
C LYS A 122 -1.82 20.27 19.65
N ILE A 123 -1.89 18.94 19.87
CA ILE A 123 -0.74 18.16 20.34
C ILE A 123 0.39 18.16 19.30
N MET A 124 0.05 18.12 18.02
CA MET A 124 1.04 18.18 16.92
C MET A 124 1.65 19.56 16.73
N GLY A 125 1.18 20.60 17.44
CA GLY A 125 1.70 21.95 17.33
C GLY A 125 1.16 22.75 16.15
N ALA A 126 0.02 22.36 15.55
CA ALA A 126 -0.58 23.01 14.39
C ALA A 126 -1.36 24.30 14.73
N SER A 127 -1.06 24.96 15.86
CA SER A 127 -1.86 26.09 16.38
C SER A 127 -1.98 27.26 15.41
N GLU A 128 -0.91 27.57 14.65
CA GLU A 128 -0.89 28.68 13.70
C GLU A 128 -1.76 28.42 12.45
N VAL A 129 -1.85 27.15 12.03
CA VAL A 129 -2.60 26.74 10.83
C VAL A 129 -3.84 25.93 11.15
N LEU A 130 -4.31 25.96 12.41
CA LEU A 130 -5.40 25.12 12.92
C LEU A 130 -6.69 25.27 12.11
N ASN A 131 -7.03 26.47 11.69
CA ASN A 131 -8.22 26.73 10.88
C ASN A 131 -8.14 26.05 9.50
N TYR A 132 -7.00 26.13 8.82
CA TYR A 132 -6.75 25.44 7.56
C TYR A 132 -6.79 23.94 7.73
N CYS A 133 -6.21 23.42 8.82
CA CYS A 133 -6.27 21.98 9.13
C CYS A 133 -7.69 21.50 9.34
N LYS A 134 -8.54 22.27 10.04
CA LYS A 134 -9.94 21.93 10.24
C LYS A 134 -10.74 22.02 8.95
N GLU A 135 -10.55 23.09 8.17
CA GLU A 135 -11.21 23.28 6.89
C GLU A 135 -10.97 22.07 5.96
N TYR A 136 -9.73 21.65 5.83
CA TYR A 136 -9.35 20.50 5.01
C TYR A 136 -9.76 19.17 5.64
N GLY A 137 -9.40 18.96 6.92
CA GLY A 137 -9.54 17.67 7.61
C GLY A 137 -10.98 17.27 7.83
N VAL A 138 -11.88 18.19 8.26
CA VAL A 138 -13.30 17.88 8.46
C VAL A 138 -13.94 17.44 7.14
N VAL A 139 -13.70 18.18 6.06
CA VAL A 139 -14.23 17.82 4.73
C VAL A 139 -13.69 16.46 4.30
N LEU A 140 -12.39 16.23 4.39
CA LEU A 140 -11.74 14.97 4.01
C LEU A 140 -12.33 13.78 4.81
N PHE A 141 -12.50 13.94 6.13
CA PHE A 141 -12.97 12.84 6.97
C PHE A 141 -14.47 12.55 6.83
N ILE A 142 -15.28 13.51 6.44
CA ILE A 142 -16.68 13.26 6.04
C ILE A 142 -16.73 12.28 4.85
N TRP A 143 -15.76 12.38 3.92
CA TRP A 143 -15.67 11.52 2.74
C TRP A 143 -14.94 10.19 2.99
N THR A 144 -14.66 9.82 4.24
CA THR A 144 -13.96 8.56 4.60
C THR A 144 -14.59 7.32 3.95
N PHE A 145 -15.92 7.28 3.82
CA PHE A 145 -16.62 6.16 3.18
C PHE A 145 -16.25 6.00 1.70
N SER A 146 -16.03 7.09 0.97
CA SER A 146 -15.62 7.05 -0.45
C SER A 146 -14.15 6.66 -0.64
N LEU A 147 -13.36 6.63 0.43
CA LEU A 147 -11.96 6.22 0.42
C LEU A 147 -11.78 4.76 0.87
N ILE A 148 -12.44 4.37 1.96
CA ILE A 148 -12.28 3.03 2.57
C ILE A 148 -13.08 1.97 1.82
N ILE A 149 -14.36 2.20 1.54
CA ILE A 149 -15.24 1.18 0.95
C ILE A 149 -14.73 0.70 -0.42
N PRO A 150 -14.33 1.59 -1.38
CA PRO A 150 -13.81 1.14 -2.67
C PRO A 150 -12.54 0.30 -2.55
N THR A 151 -11.69 0.60 -1.57
CA THR A 151 -10.44 -0.12 -1.35
C THR A 151 -10.71 -1.55 -0.89
N ILE A 152 -11.68 -1.75 0.00
CA ILE A 152 -12.09 -3.07 0.49
C ILE A 152 -12.81 -3.85 -0.63
N ILE A 153 -13.71 -3.23 -1.39
CA ILE A 153 -14.36 -3.83 -2.56
C ILE A 153 -13.32 -4.23 -3.61
N GLY A 154 -12.28 -3.40 -3.81
CA GLY A 154 -11.15 -3.74 -4.66
C GLY A 154 -10.42 -5.01 -4.19
N GLY A 155 -10.30 -5.23 -2.87
CA GLY A 155 -9.82 -6.47 -2.27
C GLY A 155 -10.69 -7.68 -2.63
N ILE A 156 -12.01 -7.53 -2.57
CA ILE A 156 -12.97 -8.57 -2.94
C ILE A 156 -12.87 -8.91 -4.45
N PHE A 157 -12.78 -7.92 -5.33
CA PHE A 157 -12.58 -8.15 -6.76
C PHE A 157 -11.25 -8.84 -7.08
N ARG A 158 -10.17 -8.50 -6.35
CA ARG A 158 -8.89 -9.24 -6.47
C ARG A 158 -9.04 -10.69 -6.08
N ALA A 159 -9.80 -10.99 -5.02
CA ALA A 159 -10.03 -12.36 -4.56
C ALA A 159 -10.72 -13.23 -5.61
N GLU A 160 -11.67 -12.70 -6.39
CA GLU A 160 -12.32 -13.42 -7.49
C GLU A 160 -11.52 -13.36 -8.82
N GLY A 161 -10.33 -12.72 -8.83
CA GLY A 161 -9.47 -12.60 -10.00
C GLY A 161 -9.91 -11.55 -11.01
N ASP A 162 -10.90 -10.72 -10.68
CA ASP A 162 -11.32 -9.59 -11.53
C ASP A 162 -10.50 -8.34 -11.22
N VAL A 163 -9.24 -8.41 -11.62
CA VAL A 163 -8.29 -7.34 -11.35
C VAL A 163 -8.67 -6.02 -12.05
N ASN A 164 -9.31 -6.09 -13.20
CA ASN A 164 -9.71 -4.87 -13.91
C ASN A 164 -10.75 -4.08 -13.10
N ARG A 165 -11.71 -4.76 -12.47
CA ARG A 165 -12.68 -4.11 -11.58
C ARG A 165 -12.08 -3.69 -10.25
N ALA A 166 -10.98 -4.30 -9.83
CA ALA A 166 -10.25 -3.87 -8.66
C ALA A 166 -9.42 -2.61 -8.91
N THR A 167 -8.85 -2.45 -10.12
CA THR A 167 -7.85 -1.41 -10.42
C THR A 167 -8.40 -0.23 -11.21
N LEU A 168 -9.36 -0.45 -12.12
CA LEU A 168 -9.93 0.62 -12.94
C LEU A 168 -10.59 1.73 -12.09
N PRO A 169 -11.33 1.44 -11.00
CA PRO A 169 -11.84 2.50 -10.12
C PRO A 169 -10.73 3.35 -9.49
N LEU A 170 -9.60 2.74 -9.11
CA LEU A 170 -8.45 3.49 -8.59
C LEU A 170 -7.88 4.44 -9.65
N ALA A 171 -7.73 3.97 -10.88
CA ALA A 171 -7.27 4.79 -12.00
C ALA A 171 -8.25 5.94 -12.32
N VAL A 172 -9.54 5.65 -12.35
CA VAL A 172 -10.58 6.66 -12.59
C VAL A 172 -10.62 7.68 -11.45
N THR A 173 -10.53 7.24 -10.20
CA THR A 173 -10.43 8.14 -9.03
C THR A 173 -9.22 9.06 -9.15
N ALA A 174 -8.04 8.53 -9.49
CA ALA A 174 -6.84 9.32 -9.65
C ALA A 174 -7.00 10.39 -10.76
N ILE A 175 -7.50 9.99 -11.93
CA ILE A 175 -7.72 10.92 -13.05
C ILE A 175 -8.80 11.96 -12.72
N ALA A 176 -9.89 11.53 -12.10
CA ALA A 176 -10.97 12.44 -11.68
C ALA A 176 -10.45 13.46 -10.67
N ASN A 177 -9.65 13.05 -9.70
CA ASN A 177 -9.07 13.96 -8.72
C ASN A 177 -8.15 15.00 -9.38
N MET A 178 -7.23 14.59 -10.28
CA MET A 178 -6.38 15.50 -11.03
C MET A 178 -7.15 16.60 -11.78
N ILE A 179 -8.36 16.27 -12.26
CA ILE A 179 -9.23 17.21 -13.01
C ILE A 179 -10.05 18.06 -12.03
N LEU A 180 -10.56 17.46 -10.97
CA LEU A 180 -11.44 18.15 -10.02
C LEU A 180 -10.68 19.12 -9.11
N ASP A 181 -9.43 18.84 -8.76
CA ASP A 181 -8.61 19.69 -7.90
C ASP A 181 -8.57 21.15 -8.41
N PRO A 182 -8.11 21.47 -9.63
CA PRO A 182 -8.06 22.86 -10.08
C PRO A 182 -9.44 23.48 -10.20
N ILE A 183 -10.49 22.71 -10.48
CA ILE A 183 -11.87 23.21 -10.57
C ILE A 183 -12.37 23.66 -9.21
N PHE A 184 -12.20 22.80 -8.17
CA PHE A 184 -12.70 23.13 -6.83
C PHE A 184 -11.79 24.13 -6.11
N ILE A 185 -10.47 24.00 -6.23
CA ILE A 185 -9.50 24.87 -5.56
C ILE A 185 -9.60 26.29 -6.11
N TYR A 186 -9.50 26.46 -7.43
CA TYR A 186 -9.36 27.76 -8.09
C TYR A 186 -10.65 28.19 -8.81
N GLY A 187 -11.29 27.28 -9.55
CA GLY A 187 -12.49 27.60 -10.35
C GLY A 187 -13.68 28.00 -9.47
N LEU A 188 -13.91 27.28 -8.38
CA LEU A 188 -14.98 27.55 -7.42
C LEU A 188 -14.49 28.35 -6.19
N ASN A 189 -13.22 28.75 -6.16
CA ASN A 189 -12.61 29.50 -5.06
C ASN A 189 -12.79 28.87 -3.67
N GLN A 190 -12.83 27.53 -3.60
CA GLN A 190 -13.00 26.81 -2.34
C GLN A 190 -11.69 26.51 -1.62
N GLY A 191 -10.56 26.93 -2.21
CA GLY A 191 -9.24 26.80 -1.59
C GLY A 191 -8.95 25.38 -1.11
N LEU A 192 -8.51 25.24 0.13
CA LEU A 192 -8.08 23.99 0.71
C LEU A 192 -9.25 22.99 0.92
N ALA A 193 -10.45 23.46 1.29
CA ALA A 193 -11.65 22.63 1.35
C ALA A 193 -12.00 22.03 -0.02
N GLY A 194 -11.73 22.78 -1.10
CA GLY A 194 -11.91 22.34 -2.48
C GLY A 194 -11.06 21.11 -2.81
N ALA A 195 -9.80 21.06 -2.37
CA ALA A 195 -8.93 19.89 -2.56
C ALA A 195 -9.49 18.65 -1.83
N ALA A 196 -9.99 18.82 -0.59
CA ALA A 196 -10.61 17.71 0.14
C ALA A 196 -11.91 17.22 -0.52
N LEU A 197 -12.74 18.14 -1.03
CA LEU A 197 -13.95 17.81 -1.79
C LEU A 197 -13.64 17.08 -3.08
N ALA A 198 -12.64 17.53 -3.85
CA ALA A 198 -12.20 16.87 -5.07
C ALA A 198 -11.78 15.44 -4.80
N THR A 199 -10.99 15.20 -3.75
CA THR A 199 -10.57 13.85 -3.31
C THR A 199 -11.79 12.99 -2.95
N GLY A 200 -12.72 13.52 -2.17
CA GLY A 200 -13.93 12.81 -1.75
C GLY A 200 -14.85 12.45 -2.92
N ILE A 201 -15.10 13.40 -3.81
CA ILE A 201 -15.95 13.20 -5.01
C ILE A 201 -15.29 12.24 -6.00
N ALA A 202 -13.97 12.34 -6.21
CA ALA A 202 -13.23 11.39 -7.04
C ALA A 202 -13.35 9.97 -6.49
N GLY A 203 -13.20 9.79 -5.17
CA GLY A 203 -13.42 8.51 -4.48
C GLY A 203 -14.86 8.00 -4.66
N LEU A 204 -15.86 8.89 -4.58
CA LEU A 204 -17.26 8.54 -4.81
C LEU A 204 -17.50 8.06 -6.25
N ILE A 205 -16.88 8.68 -7.25
CA ILE A 205 -16.97 8.22 -8.66
C ILE A 205 -16.47 6.78 -8.76
N GLY A 206 -15.32 6.46 -8.15
CA GLY A 206 -14.78 5.10 -8.10
C GLY A 206 -15.72 4.12 -7.40
N LEU A 207 -16.33 4.52 -6.27
CA LEU A 207 -17.31 3.72 -5.54
C LEU A 207 -18.57 3.45 -6.37
N LEU A 208 -19.14 4.47 -7.00
CA LEU A 208 -20.33 4.33 -7.85
C LEU A 208 -20.07 3.40 -9.03
N MET A 209 -18.89 3.45 -9.61
CA MET A 209 -18.47 2.54 -10.67
C MET A 209 -18.43 1.08 -10.20
N GLN A 210 -17.94 0.81 -8.99
CA GLN A 210 -17.96 -0.53 -8.39
C GLN A 210 -19.40 -0.99 -8.09
N ILE A 211 -20.23 -0.12 -7.53
CA ILE A 211 -21.65 -0.38 -7.26
C ILE A 211 -22.40 -0.71 -8.57
N TYR A 212 -22.14 0.03 -9.64
CA TYR A 212 -22.71 -0.25 -10.96
C TYR A 212 -22.39 -1.66 -11.45
N TRP A 213 -21.15 -2.12 -11.32
CA TRP A 213 -20.79 -3.48 -11.72
C TRP A 213 -21.43 -4.56 -10.85
N ILE A 214 -21.55 -4.30 -9.57
CA ILE A 214 -22.13 -5.25 -8.61
C ILE A 214 -23.64 -5.42 -8.83
N TYR A 215 -24.37 -4.31 -8.89
CA TYR A 215 -25.84 -4.36 -8.85
C TYR A 215 -26.52 -4.25 -10.22
N VAL A 216 -25.88 -3.61 -11.21
CA VAL A 216 -26.46 -3.43 -12.56
C VAL A 216 -25.96 -4.51 -13.51
N LYS A 217 -24.64 -4.66 -13.68
CA LYS A 217 -24.08 -5.69 -14.58
C LYS A 217 -24.19 -7.11 -14.06
N LYS A 218 -24.14 -7.32 -12.74
CA LYS A 218 -24.35 -8.61 -12.05
C LYS A 218 -23.58 -9.81 -12.64
N ASN A 219 -22.43 -9.58 -13.25
CA ASN A 219 -21.62 -10.62 -13.89
C ASN A 219 -20.36 -10.96 -13.08
N THR A 220 -20.45 -10.85 -11.75
CA THR A 220 -19.42 -11.23 -10.77
C THR A 220 -19.54 -12.72 -10.42
N TYR A 221 -18.44 -13.35 -10.03
CA TYR A 221 -18.47 -14.71 -9.48
C TYR A 221 -19.09 -14.71 -8.08
N LEU A 222 -18.76 -13.73 -7.26
CA LEU A 222 -19.25 -13.61 -5.89
C LEU A 222 -20.66 -12.98 -5.86
N SER A 223 -21.44 -13.37 -4.86
CA SER A 223 -22.72 -12.74 -4.55
C SER A 223 -22.52 -11.63 -3.53
N TYR A 224 -22.91 -10.42 -3.92
CA TYR A 224 -22.89 -9.23 -3.05
C TYR A 224 -24.26 -8.99 -2.37
N SER A 225 -25.12 -10.01 -2.33
CA SER A 225 -26.45 -9.93 -1.75
C SER A 225 -26.41 -10.11 -0.24
N LEU A 226 -27.08 -9.25 0.50
CA LEU A 226 -27.28 -9.37 1.94
C LEU A 226 -28.59 -10.09 2.30
N LYS A 227 -29.38 -10.56 1.33
CA LYS A 227 -30.72 -11.16 1.55
C LYS A 227 -30.73 -12.34 2.52
N ASN A 228 -29.69 -13.19 2.49
CA ASN A 228 -29.58 -14.37 3.36
C ASN A 228 -28.39 -14.23 4.32
N PHE A 229 -28.08 -13.01 4.70
CA PHE A 229 -26.98 -12.72 5.61
C PHE A 229 -27.24 -13.37 6.97
N LYS A 230 -26.30 -14.21 7.40
CA LYS A 230 -26.25 -14.74 8.77
C LYS A 230 -24.97 -14.22 9.42
N ASN A 231 -25.14 -13.46 10.47
CA ASN A 231 -24.02 -12.87 11.20
C ASN A 231 -23.13 -14.00 11.77
N ASN A 232 -21.84 -13.94 11.49
CA ASN A 232 -20.85 -14.88 11.96
C ASN A 232 -19.58 -14.13 12.42
N MET A 233 -19.43 -14.03 13.73
CA MET A 233 -18.29 -13.31 14.33
C MET A 233 -16.93 -13.90 13.93
N LYS A 234 -16.86 -15.20 13.62
CA LYS A 234 -15.63 -15.82 13.13
C LYS A 234 -15.20 -15.26 11.78
N MET A 235 -16.13 -14.94 10.88
CA MET A 235 -15.80 -14.32 9.59
C MET A 235 -15.15 -12.94 9.77
N TYR A 236 -15.69 -12.12 10.67
CA TYR A 236 -15.06 -10.84 11.01
C TYR A 236 -13.68 -11.04 11.62
N ALA A 237 -13.55 -11.97 12.58
CA ALA A 237 -12.26 -12.28 13.20
C ALA A 237 -11.22 -12.75 12.17
N ASP A 238 -11.61 -13.61 11.23
CA ASP A 238 -10.72 -14.11 10.17
C ASP A 238 -10.30 -13.02 9.17
N ILE A 239 -11.17 -12.05 8.86
CA ILE A 239 -10.83 -10.87 8.05
C ILE A 239 -9.86 -9.97 8.82
N LEU A 240 -10.18 -9.68 10.08
CA LEU A 240 -9.38 -8.78 10.93
C LEU A 240 -8.04 -9.38 11.33
N ALA A 241 -7.93 -10.71 11.43
CA ALA A 241 -6.67 -11.41 11.72
C ALA A 241 -5.57 -11.18 10.67
N VAL A 242 -5.95 -10.81 9.45
CA VAL A 242 -5.03 -10.38 8.40
C VAL A 242 -5.10 -8.86 8.22
N GLY A 243 -6.30 -8.30 8.28
CA GLY A 243 -6.55 -6.89 8.01
C GLY A 243 -5.88 -5.94 9.00
N ILE A 244 -5.98 -6.20 10.31
CA ILE A 244 -5.34 -5.36 11.33
C ILE A 244 -3.81 -5.42 11.21
N PRO A 245 -3.16 -6.61 11.17
CA PRO A 245 -1.72 -6.68 10.95
C PRO A 245 -1.26 -5.96 9.68
N ALA A 246 -1.95 -6.13 8.56
CA ALA A 246 -1.61 -5.46 7.31
C ALA A 246 -1.78 -3.92 7.38
N SER A 247 -2.77 -3.42 8.15
CA SER A 247 -2.93 -1.99 8.42
C SER A 247 -1.76 -1.46 9.28
N LEU A 248 -1.35 -2.23 10.30
CA LEU A 248 -0.23 -1.86 11.17
C LEU A 248 1.11 -1.85 10.42
N GLU A 249 1.31 -2.70 9.41
CA GLU A 249 2.51 -2.65 8.56
C GLU A 249 2.70 -1.26 7.93
N GLN A 250 1.62 -0.61 7.48
CA GLN A 250 1.68 0.75 6.92
C GLN A 250 2.06 1.81 7.97
N LEU A 251 1.56 1.67 9.19
CA LEU A 251 1.91 2.56 10.30
C LEU A 251 3.40 2.44 10.69
N ILE A 252 3.93 1.21 10.72
CA ILE A 252 5.33 0.96 11.02
C ILE A 252 6.24 1.64 10.00
N MET A 253 5.88 1.60 8.71
CA MET A 253 6.64 2.28 7.67
C MET A 253 6.63 3.81 7.85
N ALA A 254 5.51 4.39 8.28
CA ALA A 254 5.44 5.82 8.58
C ALA A 254 6.31 6.20 9.80
N ILE A 255 6.27 5.39 10.85
CA ILE A 255 7.13 5.59 12.04
C ILE A 255 8.60 5.45 11.68
N LEU A 256 8.96 4.46 10.87
CA LEU A 256 10.34 4.29 10.38
C LEU A 256 10.84 5.55 9.67
N ALA A 257 10.02 6.11 8.77
CA ALA A 257 10.39 7.33 8.04
C ALA A 257 10.67 8.51 8.99
N ILE A 258 9.88 8.67 10.06
CA ILE A 258 10.10 9.71 11.08
C ILE A 258 11.44 9.48 11.79
N ILE A 259 11.74 8.23 12.20
CA ILE A 259 12.98 7.91 12.91
C ILE A 259 14.20 8.10 12.01
N VAL A 260 14.12 7.69 10.74
CA VAL A 260 15.23 7.89 9.79
C VAL A 260 15.49 9.39 9.57
N ASN A 261 14.44 10.20 9.41
CA ASN A 261 14.59 11.66 9.32
C ASN A 261 15.24 12.24 10.58
N PHE A 262 14.86 11.78 11.76
CA PHE A 262 15.49 12.19 13.01
C PHE A 262 16.98 11.80 13.06
N LEU A 263 17.33 10.57 12.70
CA LEU A 263 18.72 10.11 12.64
C LEU A 263 19.54 10.96 11.68
N LEU A 264 19.02 11.25 10.48
CA LEU A 264 19.70 12.08 9.50
C LEU A 264 19.89 13.52 10.00
N THR A 265 18.90 14.07 10.71
CA THR A 265 19.02 15.40 11.33
C THR A 265 20.16 15.43 12.34
N VAL A 266 20.27 14.42 13.19
CA VAL A 266 21.32 14.32 14.22
C VAL A 266 22.72 14.17 13.61
N VAL A 267 22.84 13.40 12.51
CA VAL A 267 24.13 13.01 11.94
C VAL A 267 24.66 14.04 10.93
N ALA A 268 23.78 14.65 10.14
CA ALA A 268 24.19 15.49 9.00
C ALA A 268 23.31 16.73 8.78
N GLY A 269 22.37 17.00 9.70
CA GLY A 269 21.52 18.18 9.67
C GLY A 269 20.39 18.14 8.64
N THR A 270 19.74 19.27 8.44
CA THR A 270 18.53 19.40 7.61
C THR A 270 18.76 19.14 6.13
N THR A 271 19.97 19.38 5.62
CA THR A 271 20.33 19.09 4.22
C THR A 271 20.21 17.62 3.89
N ALA A 272 20.67 16.71 4.77
CA ALA A 272 20.55 15.28 4.60
C ALA A 272 19.08 14.83 4.58
N VAL A 273 18.23 15.42 5.42
CA VAL A 273 16.78 15.16 5.41
C VAL A 273 16.15 15.60 4.08
N ALA A 274 16.54 16.74 3.53
CA ALA A 274 16.05 17.20 2.23
C ALA A 274 16.45 16.24 1.10
N VAL A 275 17.71 15.79 1.07
CA VAL A 275 18.23 14.82 0.10
C VAL A 275 17.47 13.49 0.22
N TYR A 276 17.34 12.97 1.44
CA TYR A 276 16.60 11.75 1.71
C TYR A 276 15.14 11.84 1.26
N THR A 277 14.44 12.92 1.64
CA THR A 277 13.02 13.09 1.33
C THR A 277 12.78 13.17 -0.19
N ALA A 278 13.59 13.95 -0.91
CA ALA A 278 13.50 14.06 -2.36
C ALA A 278 13.83 12.73 -3.04
N GLY A 279 14.94 12.10 -2.64
CA GLY A 279 15.39 10.83 -3.22
C GLY A 279 14.46 9.67 -2.90
N TRP A 280 13.90 9.58 -1.68
CA TRP A 280 13.00 8.51 -1.28
C TRP A 280 11.68 8.51 -2.06
N ARG A 281 11.20 9.67 -2.51
CA ARG A 281 10.04 9.74 -3.42
C ARG A 281 10.29 8.94 -4.70
N ILE A 282 11.48 9.03 -5.28
CA ILE A 282 11.86 8.29 -6.50
C ILE A 282 12.04 6.81 -6.21
N ILE A 283 12.72 6.46 -5.10
CA ILE A 283 12.87 5.07 -4.67
C ILE A 283 11.50 4.42 -4.45
N SER A 284 10.54 5.14 -3.86
CA SER A 284 9.16 4.66 -3.67
C SER A 284 8.46 4.34 -4.99
N VAL A 285 8.64 5.15 -6.04
CA VAL A 285 8.14 4.84 -7.40
C VAL A 285 8.77 3.55 -7.90
N GLY A 286 10.08 3.36 -7.69
CA GLY A 286 10.80 2.14 -8.07
C GLY A 286 10.32 0.87 -7.35
N ILE A 287 9.79 1.00 -6.14
CA ILE A 287 9.25 -0.11 -5.33
C ILE A 287 7.86 -0.57 -5.83
N ILE A 288 7.07 0.31 -6.45
CA ILE A 288 5.68 0.03 -6.86
C ILE A 288 5.52 -1.27 -7.64
N PRO A 289 6.36 -1.59 -8.64
CA PRO A 289 6.22 -2.83 -9.39
C PRO A 289 6.34 -4.09 -8.51
N ALA A 290 7.29 -4.09 -7.56
CA ALA A 290 7.46 -5.19 -6.61
C ALA A 290 6.23 -5.35 -5.69
N VAL A 291 5.68 -4.23 -5.20
CA VAL A 291 4.45 -4.20 -4.39
C VAL A 291 3.26 -4.74 -5.18
N GLY A 292 3.12 -4.37 -6.45
CA GLY A 292 2.05 -4.88 -7.33
C GLY A 292 2.11 -6.39 -7.52
N VAL A 293 3.30 -6.94 -7.73
CA VAL A 293 3.52 -8.39 -7.81
C VAL A 293 3.21 -9.07 -6.47
N GLY A 294 3.66 -8.49 -5.35
CA GLY A 294 3.36 -8.98 -4.01
C GLY A 294 1.86 -9.01 -3.72
N THR A 295 1.12 -7.95 -4.09
CA THR A 295 -0.33 -7.88 -3.93
C THR A 295 -1.05 -8.98 -4.74
N ALA A 296 -0.58 -9.28 -5.95
CA ALA A 296 -1.09 -10.39 -6.75
C ALA A 296 -0.81 -11.75 -6.06
N ALA A 297 0.34 -11.89 -5.41
CA ALA A 297 0.71 -13.13 -4.72
C ALA A 297 -0.21 -13.44 -3.53
N VAL A 298 -0.79 -12.43 -2.84
CA VAL A 298 -1.80 -12.63 -1.77
C VAL A 298 -2.94 -13.51 -2.28
N THR A 299 -3.55 -13.12 -3.40
CA THR A 299 -4.70 -13.81 -3.99
C THR A 299 -4.34 -15.23 -4.43
N VAL A 300 -3.24 -15.37 -5.19
CA VAL A 300 -2.85 -16.68 -5.76
C VAL A 300 -2.41 -17.66 -4.68
N ALA A 301 -1.71 -17.19 -3.65
CA ALA A 301 -1.35 -17.99 -2.48
C ALA A 301 -2.59 -18.40 -1.68
N GLY A 302 -3.54 -17.49 -1.46
CA GLY A 302 -4.80 -17.76 -0.77
C GLY A 302 -5.61 -18.86 -1.46
N VAL A 303 -5.79 -18.76 -2.78
CA VAL A 303 -6.48 -19.79 -3.58
C VAL A 303 -5.75 -21.13 -3.52
N SER A 304 -4.42 -21.12 -3.64
CA SER A 304 -3.61 -22.36 -3.58
C SER A 304 -3.68 -23.02 -2.20
N TYR A 305 -3.70 -22.22 -1.13
CA TYR A 305 -3.81 -22.68 0.25
C TYR A 305 -5.20 -23.28 0.53
N GLY A 306 -6.26 -22.58 0.11
CA GLY A 306 -7.63 -23.08 0.23
C GLY A 306 -7.86 -24.40 -0.53
N ALA A 307 -7.21 -24.55 -1.69
CA ALA A 307 -7.21 -25.80 -2.46
C ALA A 307 -6.33 -26.90 -1.86
N ARG A 308 -5.63 -26.66 -0.75
CA ARG A 308 -4.61 -27.54 -0.15
C ARG A 308 -3.51 -27.97 -1.14
N ASN A 309 -3.23 -27.13 -2.15
CA ASN A 309 -2.19 -27.40 -3.14
C ASN A 309 -0.94 -26.61 -2.80
N TYR A 310 -0.11 -27.16 -1.90
CA TYR A 310 1.06 -26.47 -1.36
C TYR A 310 2.22 -26.35 -2.37
N ASP A 311 2.28 -27.22 -3.37
CA ASP A 311 3.24 -27.09 -4.48
C ASP A 311 2.96 -25.83 -5.32
N LYS A 312 1.69 -25.46 -5.50
CA LYS A 312 1.32 -24.19 -6.13
C LYS A 312 1.74 -22.99 -5.30
N ILE A 313 1.70 -23.07 -3.96
CA ILE A 313 2.21 -21.98 -3.10
C ILE A 313 3.72 -21.80 -3.31
N LYS A 314 4.48 -22.91 -3.34
CA LYS A 314 5.92 -22.85 -3.64
C LYS A 314 6.20 -22.20 -4.99
N THR A 315 5.44 -22.56 -6.02
CA THR A 315 5.53 -21.95 -7.34
C THR A 315 5.17 -20.46 -7.30
N THR A 316 4.12 -20.08 -6.55
CA THR A 316 3.69 -18.69 -6.36
C THR A 316 4.81 -17.85 -5.74
N VAL A 317 5.40 -18.30 -4.62
CA VAL A 317 6.49 -17.60 -3.93
C VAL A 317 7.66 -17.37 -4.89
N ARG A 318 8.16 -18.45 -5.48
CA ARG A 318 9.36 -18.39 -6.33
C ARG A 318 9.16 -17.56 -7.58
N TYR A 319 8.00 -17.71 -8.22
CA TYR A 319 7.71 -16.95 -9.43
C TYR A 319 7.47 -15.47 -9.15
N ALA A 320 6.72 -15.14 -8.09
CA ALA A 320 6.47 -13.75 -7.71
C ALA A 320 7.76 -13.03 -7.30
N VAL A 321 8.63 -13.68 -6.52
CA VAL A 321 9.95 -13.13 -6.18
C VAL A 321 10.81 -12.95 -7.43
N LYS A 322 10.87 -13.96 -8.33
CA LYS A 322 11.63 -13.84 -9.59
C LYS A 322 11.11 -12.70 -10.47
N LEU A 323 9.80 -12.61 -10.67
CA LEU A 323 9.19 -11.55 -11.49
C LEU A 323 9.44 -10.18 -10.85
N GLY A 324 9.19 -10.05 -9.55
CA GLY A 324 9.44 -8.84 -8.79
C GLY A 324 10.91 -8.41 -8.88
N PHE A 325 11.87 -9.35 -8.75
CA PHE A 325 13.29 -9.06 -8.86
C PHE A 325 13.68 -8.58 -10.26
N ILE A 326 13.16 -9.20 -11.33
CA ILE A 326 13.44 -8.77 -12.71
C ILE A 326 12.96 -7.34 -12.93
N VAL A 327 11.73 -7.02 -12.51
CA VAL A 327 11.19 -5.67 -12.67
C VAL A 327 11.92 -4.67 -11.79
N SER A 328 12.27 -5.05 -10.55
CA SER A 328 13.10 -4.24 -9.65
C SER A 328 14.49 -3.98 -10.20
N LEU A 329 15.10 -4.95 -10.90
CA LEU A 329 16.37 -4.77 -11.54
C LEU A 329 16.30 -3.74 -12.68
N ILE A 330 15.25 -3.80 -13.49
CA ILE A 330 15.02 -2.81 -14.56
C ILE A 330 14.85 -1.42 -13.96
N THR A 331 14.02 -1.26 -12.93
CA THR A 331 13.81 0.04 -12.27
C THR A 331 15.07 0.54 -11.56
N CYS A 332 15.84 -0.34 -10.94
CA CYS A 332 17.14 0.01 -10.34
C CYS A 332 18.12 0.54 -11.39
N ILE A 333 18.25 -0.13 -12.53
CA ILE A 333 19.11 0.34 -13.64
C ILE A 333 18.63 1.69 -14.16
N LEU A 334 17.32 1.88 -14.36
CA LEU A 334 16.79 3.15 -14.83
C LEU A 334 17.06 4.27 -13.83
N ILE A 335 16.81 4.06 -12.54
CA ILE A 335 17.10 5.05 -11.49
C ILE A 335 18.60 5.36 -11.45
N HIS A 336 19.47 4.35 -11.53
CA HIS A 336 20.91 4.54 -11.47
C HIS A 336 21.45 5.35 -12.65
N VAL A 337 21.04 4.99 -13.88
CA VAL A 337 21.51 5.64 -15.12
C VAL A 337 20.97 7.06 -15.23
N PHE A 338 19.70 7.28 -14.89
CA PHE A 338 19.06 8.59 -14.99
C PHE A 338 19.11 9.39 -13.68
N ALA A 339 19.89 8.96 -12.67
CA ALA A 339 19.96 9.61 -11.35
C ALA A 339 20.24 11.11 -11.43
N GLY A 340 21.15 11.54 -12.31
CA GLY A 340 21.48 12.96 -12.49
C GLY A 340 20.33 13.78 -13.08
N GLN A 341 19.66 13.26 -14.11
CA GLN A 341 18.52 13.91 -14.75
C GLN A 341 17.33 14.00 -13.78
N ILE A 342 17.08 12.94 -13.03
CA ILE A 342 16.02 12.88 -12.00
C ILE A 342 16.34 13.91 -10.89
N ALA A 343 17.56 13.94 -10.39
CA ALA A 343 17.98 14.88 -9.35
C ALA A 343 17.80 16.34 -9.80
N TYR A 344 18.08 16.64 -11.07
CA TYR A 344 17.90 17.97 -11.63
C TYR A 344 16.44 18.46 -11.58
N ILE A 345 15.47 17.56 -11.75
CA ILE A 345 14.03 17.92 -11.66
C ILE A 345 13.69 18.46 -10.26
N PHE A 346 14.32 17.93 -9.20
CA PHE A 346 14.09 18.37 -7.82
C PHE A 346 14.96 19.53 -7.36
N SER A 347 15.90 19.96 -8.18
CA SER A 347 16.89 21.00 -7.86
C SER A 347 17.03 22.07 -8.94
N TYR A 348 15.98 22.29 -9.75
CA TYR A 348 16.00 23.27 -10.84
C TYR A 348 16.04 24.73 -10.36
N SER A 349 15.64 25.00 -9.11
CA SER A 349 15.69 26.37 -8.56
C SER A 349 17.11 26.71 -8.08
N SER A 350 17.50 27.99 -8.18
CA SER A 350 18.82 28.48 -7.78
C SER A 350 19.18 28.12 -6.33
N ASN A 351 18.18 28.08 -5.44
CA ASN A 351 18.39 27.79 -4.02
C ASN A 351 18.55 26.29 -3.73
N SER A 352 18.12 25.42 -4.64
CA SER A 352 18.18 23.94 -4.49
C SER A 352 19.22 23.27 -5.39
N SER A 353 19.88 24.03 -6.28
CA SER A 353 20.87 23.50 -7.23
C SER A 353 22.04 22.76 -6.57
N GLN A 354 22.42 23.16 -5.35
CA GLN A 354 23.47 22.50 -4.57
C GLN A 354 23.09 21.07 -4.11
N LEU A 355 21.79 20.74 -4.09
CA LEU A 355 21.30 19.41 -3.69
C LEU A 355 21.41 18.37 -4.81
N ALA A 356 21.49 18.80 -6.09
CA ALA A 356 21.52 17.87 -7.23
C ALA A 356 22.60 16.78 -7.13
N PRO A 357 23.87 17.09 -6.85
CA PRO A 357 24.91 16.08 -6.73
C PRO A 357 24.67 15.11 -5.55
N LEU A 358 24.11 15.62 -4.46
CA LEU A 358 23.81 14.83 -3.26
C LEU A 358 22.63 13.87 -3.52
N ILE A 359 21.56 14.35 -4.13
CA ILE A 359 20.42 13.54 -4.55
C ILE A 359 20.87 12.48 -5.57
N THR A 360 21.74 12.83 -6.52
CA THR A 360 22.29 11.87 -7.49
C THR A 360 23.02 10.72 -6.80
N LYS A 361 23.91 11.03 -5.87
CA LYS A 361 24.65 10.01 -5.08
C LYS A 361 23.70 9.16 -4.26
N PHE A 362 22.69 9.77 -3.61
CA PHE A 362 21.67 9.07 -2.87
C PHE A 362 20.92 8.08 -3.76
N LEU A 363 20.44 8.50 -4.93
CA LEU A 363 19.70 7.67 -5.87
C LEU A 363 20.55 6.51 -6.39
N GLN A 364 21.82 6.77 -6.73
CA GLN A 364 22.77 5.74 -7.19
C GLN A 364 23.05 4.68 -6.13
N LEU A 365 23.06 5.04 -4.85
CA LEU A 365 23.23 4.10 -3.76
C LEU A 365 21.92 3.39 -3.42
N MET A 366 20.85 4.16 -3.20
CA MET A 366 19.60 3.63 -2.67
C MET A 366 18.73 2.91 -3.70
N CYS A 367 19.00 3.02 -5.01
CA CYS A 367 18.32 2.18 -6.00
C CYS A 367 18.55 0.68 -5.73
N LEU A 368 19.67 0.30 -5.09
CA LEU A 368 19.93 -1.08 -4.67
C LEU A 368 18.88 -1.61 -3.67
N PHE A 369 18.26 -0.72 -2.88
CA PHE A 369 17.20 -1.11 -1.94
C PHE A 369 16.02 -1.76 -2.68
N VAL A 370 15.68 -1.25 -3.86
CA VAL A 370 14.57 -1.76 -4.68
C VAL A 370 14.75 -3.23 -5.06
N LEU A 371 16.01 -3.71 -5.22
CA LEU A 371 16.31 -5.10 -5.59
C LEU A 371 15.91 -6.13 -4.52
N PHE A 372 15.88 -5.72 -3.26
CA PHE A 372 15.63 -6.64 -2.15
C PHE A 372 14.17 -6.67 -1.71
N VAL A 373 13.41 -5.63 -2.05
CA VAL A 373 11.98 -5.54 -1.74
C VAL A 373 11.18 -6.78 -2.17
N PRO A 374 11.37 -7.37 -3.37
CA PRO A 374 10.62 -8.54 -3.80
C PRO A 374 10.78 -9.75 -2.88
N PHE A 375 11.96 -9.96 -2.29
CA PHE A 375 12.21 -11.10 -1.40
C PHE A 375 11.44 -10.97 -0.09
N GLY A 376 11.44 -9.79 0.52
CA GLY A 376 10.78 -9.55 1.78
C GLY A 376 9.27 -9.30 1.65
N ALA A 377 8.88 -8.31 0.82
CA ALA A 377 7.50 -7.90 0.68
C ALA A 377 6.62 -9.01 0.07
N THR A 378 7.09 -9.71 -0.98
CA THR A 378 6.32 -10.81 -1.57
C THR A 378 6.12 -11.96 -0.59
N ALA A 379 7.15 -12.31 0.20
CA ALA A 379 7.05 -13.36 1.21
C ALA A 379 6.05 -12.98 2.32
N ALA A 380 6.09 -11.74 2.81
CA ALA A 380 5.13 -11.21 3.79
C ALA A 380 3.70 -11.26 3.22
N ASN A 381 3.50 -10.79 1.99
CA ASN A 381 2.21 -10.82 1.30
C ASN A 381 1.68 -12.26 1.10
N VAL A 382 2.55 -13.23 0.83
CA VAL A 382 2.12 -14.64 0.78
C VAL A 382 1.59 -15.09 2.14
N PHE A 383 2.24 -14.76 3.26
CA PHE A 383 1.70 -15.07 4.59
C PHE A 383 0.33 -14.44 4.83
N GLN A 384 0.08 -13.21 4.35
CA GLN A 384 -1.26 -12.61 4.38
C GLN A 384 -2.26 -13.49 3.59
N GLY A 385 -1.91 -13.94 2.38
CA GLY A 385 -2.73 -14.84 1.57
C GLY A 385 -3.06 -16.16 2.27
N LEU A 386 -2.11 -16.71 3.04
CA LEU A 386 -2.30 -17.92 3.86
C LEU A 386 -3.17 -17.68 5.12
N GLY A 387 -3.59 -16.44 5.37
CA GLY A 387 -4.32 -16.07 6.59
C GLY A 387 -3.43 -15.89 7.82
N LYS A 388 -2.12 -15.76 7.64
CA LYS A 388 -1.12 -15.59 8.70
C LYS A 388 -0.66 -14.13 8.80
N GLY A 389 -1.60 -13.20 8.99
CA GLY A 389 -1.33 -11.76 9.04
C GLY A 389 -0.36 -11.36 10.16
N THR A 390 -0.47 -11.96 11.34
CA THR A 390 0.44 -11.70 12.46
C THR A 390 1.88 -12.09 12.16
N VAL A 391 2.08 -13.18 11.41
CA VAL A 391 3.43 -13.60 10.96
C VAL A 391 3.98 -12.60 9.95
N SER A 392 3.16 -12.13 8.99
CA SER A 392 3.52 -11.07 8.05
C SER A 392 3.98 -9.81 8.77
N LEU A 393 3.18 -9.33 9.74
CA LEU A 393 3.51 -8.16 10.55
C LEU A 393 4.82 -8.35 11.32
N GLY A 394 5.00 -9.50 12.00
CA GLY A 394 6.22 -9.79 12.76
C GLY A 394 7.48 -9.77 11.88
N LEU A 395 7.40 -10.36 10.68
CA LEU A 395 8.50 -10.34 9.72
C LEU A 395 8.77 -8.93 9.17
N THR A 396 7.73 -8.13 8.94
CA THR A 396 7.87 -6.74 8.52
C THR A 396 8.51 -5.89 9.62
N ILE A 397 8.13 -6.06 10.89
CA ILE A 397 8.77 -5.38 12.03
C ILE A 397 10.25 -5.74 12.10
N ILE A 398 10.60 -7.01 12.02
CA ILE A 398 12.01 -7.45 12.08
C ILE A 398 12.79 -6.86 10.91
N ARG A 399 12.26 -6.95 9.69
CA ARG A 399 12.95 -6.52 8.47
C ARG A 399 13.09 -5.02 8.37
N GLU A 400 11.96 -4.31 8.41
CA GLU A 400 11.90 -2.87 8.08
C GLU A 400 12.18 -1.98 9.29
N PHE A 401 11.89 -2.43 10.49
CA PHE A 401 12.03 -1.61 11.68
C PHE A 401 13.30 -1.98 12.45
N ILE A 402 13.40 -3.22 12.95
CA ILE A 402 14.50 -3.60 13.84
C ILE A 402 15.83 -3.62 13.09
N LEU A 403 15.93 -4.37 11.99
CA LEU A 403 17.21 -4.54 11.29
C LEU A 403 17.65 -3.25 10.58
N VAL A 404 16.72 -2.53 9.96
CA VAL A 404 17.05 -1.26 9.30
C VAL A 404 17.57 -0.25 10.31
N LEU A 405 16.90 -0.06 11.45
CA LEU A 405 17.36 0.88 12.47
C LEU A 405 18.63 0.42 13.16
N LEU A 406 18.75 -0.87 13.46
CA LEU A 406 19.97 -1.42 14.08
C LEU A 406 21.21 -1.13 13.23
N PHE A 407 21.16 -1.47 11.93
CA PHE A 407 22.30 -1.26 11.05
C PHE A 407 22.52 0.22 10.71
N ALA A 408 21.44 1.01 10.55
CA ALA A 408 21.56 2.46 10.37
C ALA A 408 22.27 3.12 11.55
N CYS A 409 21.87 2.79 12.79
CA CYS A 409 22.54 3.32 13.98
C CYS A 409 23.98 2.80 14.12
N LEU A 410 24.21 1.51 13.86
CA LEU A 410 25.56 0.89 13.96
C LEU A 410 26.54 1.55 13.01
N PHE A 411 26.15 1.79 11.76
CA PHE A 411 27.05 2.33 10.76
C PHE A 411 27.21 3.86 10.88
N ALA A 412 26.15 4.55 11.29
CA ALA A 412 26.20 6.00 11.43
C ALA A 412 27.06 6.44 12.63
N PHE A 413 26.90 5.81 13.81
CA PHE A 413 27.56 6.26 15.05
C PHE A 413 28.85 5.48 15.37
N PRO A 414 28.83 4.15 15.71
CA PRO A 414 30.04 3.45 16.08
C PRO A 414 31.11 3.37 14.98
N LEU A 415 30.69 3.22 13.72
CA LEU A 415 31.60 3.19 12.57
C LEU A 415 31.93 4.60 12.03
N GLY A 416 31.26 5.66 12.52
CA GLY A 416 31.57 7.03 12.17
C GLY A 416 31.29 7.41 10.71
N LEU A 417 30.46 6.62 9.98
CA LEU A 417 30.19 6.86 8.55
C LEU A 417 29.14 7.97 8.32
N GLY A 418 28.56 8.51 9.37
CA GLY A 418 27.65 9.62 9.27
C GLY A 418 26.42 9.33 8.41
N GLU A 419 26.05 10.26 7.53
CA GLU A 419 24.89 10.15 6.63
C GLU A 419 24.95 8.89 5.73
N ILE A 420 26.12 8.61 5.16
CA ILE A 420 26.34 7.43 4.32
C ILE A 420 26.13 6.15 5.14
N GLY A 421 26.50 6.16 6.42
CA GLY A 421 26.26 5.07 7.35
C GLY A 421 24.78 4.76 7.53
N VAL A 422 23.91 5.79 7.61
CA VAL A 422 22.45 5.59 7.65
C VAL A 422 21.97 4.88 6.39
N TYR A 423 22.38 5.34 5.20
CA TYR A 423 21.94 4.76 3.93
C TYR A 423 22.43 3.33 3.73
N ILE A 424 23.71 3.07 3.99
CA ILE A 424 24.28 1.70 3.91
C ILE A 424 23.62 0.80 4.95
N GLY A 425 23.34 1.31 6.14
CA GLY A 425 22.62 0.58 7.20
C GLY A 425 21.20 0.19 6.79
N MET A 426 20.46 1.10 6.16
CA MET A 426 19.16 0.79 5.58
C MET A 426 19.25 -0.31 4.51
N LEU A 427 20.24 -0.25 3.63
CA LEU A 427 20.49 -1.28 2.62
C LEU A 427 20.82 -2.63 3.26
N ALA A 428 21.73 -2.67 4.22
CA ALA A 428 22.15 -3.89 4.89
C ALA A 428 21.01 -4.52 5.68
N GLY A 429 20.26 -3.71 6.47
CA GLY A 429 19.11 -4.17 7.24
C GLY A 429 18.00 -4.69 6.36
N GLY A 430 17.65 -3.94 5.31
CA GLY A 430 16.64 -4.33 4.31
C GLY A 430 17.04 -5.61 3.56
N PHE A 431 18.29 -5.76 3.17
CA PHE A 431 18.82 -6.97 2.52
C PHE A 431 18.73 -8.19 3.43
N ILE A 432 19.34 -8.12 4.61
CA ILE A 432 19.36 -9.22 5.57
C ILE A 432 17.94 -9.62 5.97
N GLY A 433 17.10 -8.64 6.29
CA GLY A 433 15.71 -8.88 6.66
C GLY A 433 14.88 -9.51 5.53
N SER A 434 15.08 -9.08 4.29
CA SER A 434 14.41 -9.65 3.12
C SER A 434 14.81 -11.11 2.87
N ILE A 435 16.08 -11.44 3.01
CA ILE A 435 16.58 -12.83 2.88
C ILE A 435 16.02 -13.70 4.01
N ILE A 436 16.03 -13.22 5.25
CA ILE A 436 15.46 -13.95 6.40
C ILE A 436 13.98 -14.25 6.13
N THR A 437 13.21 -13.24 5.70
CA THR A 437 11.78 -13.40 5.40
C THR A 437 11.54 -14.41 4.28
N TYR A 438 12.35 -14.38 3.23
CA TYR A 438 12.27 -15.33 2.13
C TYR A 438 12.62 -16.77 2.57
N ILE A 439 13.64 -16.96 3.39
CA ILE A 439 14.01 -18.26 3.93
C ILE A 439 12.88 -18.83 4.80
N ILE A 440 12.27 -17.98 5.63
CA ILE A 440 11.18 -18.40 6.52
C ILE A 440 9.98 -18.90 5.71
N ILE A 441 9.56 -18.19 4.65
CA ILE A 441 8.44 -18.66 3.83
C ILE A 441 8.78 -19.95 3.07
N GLU A 442 10.02 -20.11 2.55
CA GLU A 442 10.44 -21.36 1.89
C GLU A 442 10.42 -22.55 2.86
N ILE A 443 10.89 -22.36 4.10
CA ILE A 443 10.86 -23.40 5.15
C ILE A 443 9.41 -23.73 5.51
N TYR A 444 8.57 -22.70 5.71
CA TYR A 444 7.15 -22.89 6.06
C TYR A 444 6.41 -23.69 4.98
N VAL A 445 6.59 -23.32 3.71
CA VAL A 445 5.95 -24.04 2.59
C VAL A 445 6.48 -25.48 2.46
N LYS A 446 7.77 -25.70 2.67
CA LYS A 446 8.32 -27.08 2.71
C LYS A 446 7.70 -27.91 3.83
N HIS A 447 7.46 -27.31 5.01
CA HIS A 447 6.81 -28.00 6.12
C HIS A 447 5.37 -28.36 5.79
N LEU A 448 4.60 -27.46 5.16
CA LEU A 448 3.24 -27.75 4.68
C LEU A 448 3.20 -28.93 3.69
N ILE A 449 4.13 -28.95 2.72
CA ILE A 449 4.23 -30.03 1.72
C ILE A 449 4.55 -31.37 2.40
N ARG A 450 5.48 -31.38 3.37
CA ARG A 450 5.82 -32.61 4.11
C ARG A 450 4.65 -33.09 4.96
N GLY A 451 3.97 -32.19 5.68
CA GLY A 451 2.79 -32.53 6.49
C GLY A 451 1.66 -33.16 5.65
N GLN A 452 1.47 -32.70 4.41
CA GLN A 452 0.48 -33.29 3.51
C GLN A 452 0.84 -34.72 3.07
N LYS A 453 2.14 -35.00 2.88
CA LYS A 453 2.62 -36.34 2.47
C LYS A 453 2.59 -37.37 3.59
N HIS A 454 2.65 -36.96 4.85
CA HIS A 454 2.61 -37.84 6.02
C HIS A 454 1.23 -37.97 6.63
N GLY A 455 0.26 -37.14 6.24
CA GLY A 455 -1.13 -37.20 6.71
C GLY A 455 -2.10 -37.78 5.67
N ALA A 456 -1.62 -38.23 4.51
CA ALA A 456 -2.31 -39.00 3.49
C ALA A 456 -1.85 -40.44 3.54
#